data_a0e3f90ba9e6761e7affcc7c484d3e75
#
_entry.id   a0e3f90ba9e6761e7affcc7c484d3e75
#
_cell.length_a   1.000
_cell.length_b   1.000
_cell.length_c   1.000
_cell.angle_alpha   90.00
_cell.angle_beta   90.00
_cell.angle_gamma   90.00
#
_symmetry.space_group_name_H-M   'P 1'
#
loop_
_entity.id
_entity.type
_entity.pdbx_description
1 polymer ?
#
loop_
_entity_poly.entity_id
_entity_poly.type
_entity_poly.pdbx_seq_one_letter_code
_entity_poly.pdbx_strand_id
1 'polypeptide(L)'
;MRIFRSILLVGMLGAAVATTACGASPTNPSNNALYSQTDLRLGTGTLVENGHLLTVNYTGWYYNASATDHKGPEFDSNAGRGPFTFTLGGGEVIKGWEQGVTGMRVGGVRRLVVPPSLGYGSVRYGPIPPNATLLFEIELVEVQ
;
A
#
# COMPACT_ATOMS: atom_id res chain seq x y z
N MET A 1 -40.98 60.79 37.55
CA MET A 1 -41.66 61.30 36.34
C MET A 1 -41.31 60.39 35.19
N ARG A 2 -42.26 59.54 34.83
CA ARG A 2 -42.70 59.23 33.50
C ARG A 2 -41.62 58.66 32.58
N ILE A 3 -41.77 57.58 31.90
CA ILE A 3 -42.85 56.80 31.37
C ILE A 3 -42.28 55.96 30.24
N PHE A 4 -42.76 54.74 30.14
CA PHE A 4 -43.09 53.96 28.95
C PHE A 4 -41.96 53.23 28.22
N ARG A 5 -42.12 51.93 28.22
CA ARG A 5 -42.79 51.08 27.22
C ARG A 5 -41.86 50.84 26.04
N SER A 6 -41.66 49.68 25.64
CA SER A 6 -42.49 48.57 25.13
C SER A 6 -41.56 47.41 24.88
N ILE A 7 -41.87 46.31 25.38
CA ILE A 7 -42.37 45.10 24.67
C ILE A 7 -42.18 45.15 23.15
N LEU A 8 -41.37 44.31 22.65
CA LEU A 8 -41.70 43.50 21.51
C LEU A 8 -40.98 42.16 21.53
N LEU A 9 -41.73 41.23 21.82
CA LEU A 9 -41.63 39.84 21.54
C LEU A 9 -41.72 39.64 20.01
N VAL A 10 -40.79 39.05 19.39
CA VAL A 10 -40.90 38.33 18.14
C VAL A 10 -39.56 37.62 17.99
N GLY A 11 -39.44 36.41 17.83
CA GLY A 11 -40.11 35.37 17.18
C GLY A 11 -39.10 34.27 17.11
N MET A 12 -39.47 33.23 17.71
CA MET A 12 -38.92 31.90 17.43
C MET A 12 -38.85 31.72 15.93
N LEU A 13 -37.64 31.45 15.43
CA LEU A 13 -37.54 30.56 14.29
C LEU A 13 -36.38 29.63 14.57
N GLY A 14 -36.72 28.50 15.13
CA GLY A 14 -35.86 27.36 15.19
C GLY A 14 -35.56 26.90 13.77
N ALA A 15 -34.42 27.25 13.27
CA ALA A 15 -33.83 26.52 12.18
C ALA A 15 -33.32 25.21 12.77
N ALA A 16 -34.15 24.18 12.73
CA ALA A 16 -33.69 22.83 12.84
C ALA A 16 -32.75 22.61 11.66
N VAL A 17 -31.48 22.77 11.91
CA VAL A 17 -30.45 22.23 11.01
C VAL A 17 -30.61 20.71 11.13
N ALA A 18 -31.37 20.14 10.23
CA ALA A 18 -31.27 18.72 9.99
C ALA A 18 -29.88 18.46 9.49
N THR A 19 -28.98 18.10 10.39
CA THR A 19 -27.79 17.41 10.01
C THR A 19 -28.23 16.08 9.44
N THR A 20 -28.41 16.04 8.14
CA THR A 20 -28.36 14.79 7.42
C THR A 20 -26.98 14.25 7.71
N ALA A 21 -26.88 13.40 8.71
CA ALA A 21 -25.81 12.46 8.81
C ALA A 21 -25.88 11.66 7.50
N CYS A 22 -25.11 12.06 6.51
CA CYS A 22 -24.73 11.17 5.45
C CYS A 22 -24.19 9.96 6.18
N GLY A 23 -24.93 8.86 6.13
CA GLY A 23 -24.45 7.59 6.61
C GLY A 23 -23.16 7.33 5.88
N ALA A 24 -22.05 7.64 6.53
CA ALA A 24 -20.81 7.04 6.18
C ALA A 24 -21.07 5.56 6.36
N SER A 25 -21.29 4.86 5.26
CA SER A 25 -21.12 3.42 5.25
C SER A 25 -19.85 3.18 6.02
N PRO A 26 -19.77 2.21 6.94
CA PRO A 26 -18.52 1.83 7.53
C PRO A 26 -17.64 1.46 6.33
N THR A 27 -16.85 2.40 5.87
CA THR A 27 -15.74 2.09 5.02
C THR A 27 -14.91 1.19 5.88
N ASN A 28 -15.05 -0.11 5.64
CA ASN A 28 -14.00 -1.06 5.93
C ASN A 28 -12.71 -0.29 5.63
N PRO A 29 -11.79 -0.08 6.60
CA PRO A 29 -10.57 0.64 6.30
C PRO A 29 -10.01 -0.05 5.07
N SER A 30 -10.17 0.62 3.95
CA SER A 30 -9.80 0.00 2.69
C SER A 30 -8.31 -0.17 2.78
N ASN A 31 -7.85 -1.40 2.97
CA ASN A 31 -6.44 -1.78 2.84
C ASN A 31 -5.96 -1.54 1.40
N ASN A 32 -6.56 -0.54 0.75
CA ASN A 32 -6.33 -0.17 -0.63
C ASN A 32 -5.38 1.04 -0.68
N ALA A 33 -4.12 0.78 -0.36
CA ALA A 33 -3.08 1.78 -0.53
C ALA A 33 -2.71 1.92 -2.02
N LEU A 34 -2.27 3.11 -2.40
CA LEU A 34 -1.67 3.36 -3.70
C LEU A 34 -0.30 2.67 -3.78
N TYR A 35 0.13 2.39 -5.00
CA TYR A 35 1.49 1.91 -5.23
C TYR A 35 2.51 2.87 -4.64
N SER A 36 3.46 2.34 -3.89
CA SER A 36 4.61 3.10 -3.40
C SER A 36 5.85 2.24 -3.29
N GLN A 37 7.00 2.89 -3.37
CA GLN A 37 8.30 2.26 -3.16
C GLN A 37 9.13 3.14 -2.24
N THR A 38 9.85 2.50 -1.32
CA THR A 38 10.69 3.18 -0.33
C THR A 38 11.97 2.40 -0.13
N ASP A 39 13.12 3.04 -0.35
CA ASP A 39 14.40 2.42 -0.05
C ASP A 39 14.61 2.38 1.46
N LEU A 40 14.69 1.18 2.00
CA LEU A 40 15.03 0.95 3.40
C LEU A 40 16.55 0.94 3.59
N ARG A 41 17.27 0.51 2.56
CA ARG A 41 18.72 0.55 2.47
C ARG A 41 19.12 0.75 1.01
N LEU A 42 19.98 1.72 0.75
CA LEU A 42 20.55 1.91 -0.58
C LEU A 42 21.66 0.90 -0.81
N GLY A 43 21.62 0.24 -1.96
CA GLY A 43 22.73 -0.59 -2.43
C GLY A 43 23.83 0.24 -3.08
N THR A 44 25.03 -0.31 -3.12
CA THR A 44 26.22 0.31 -3.73
C THR A 44 26.78 -0.48 -4.91
N GLY A 45 26.23 -1.67 -5.17
CA GLY A 45 26.65 -2.54 -6.24
C GLY A 45 26.04 -2.22 -7.60
N THR A 46 25.98 -3.22 -8.47
CA THR A 46 25.48 -3.11 -9.84
C THR A 46 24.05 -2.57 -9.88
N LEU A 47 23.80 -1.64 -10.77
CA LEU A 47 22.47 -1.07 -11.03
C LEU A 47 21.61 -2.07 -11.78
N VAL A 48 20.36 -2.19 -11.37
CA VAL A 48 19.34 -2.99 -12.08
C VAL A 48 18.87 -2.27 -13.33
N GLU A 49 18.93 -2.97 -14.45
CA GLU A 49 18.40 -2.54 -15.73
C GLU A 49 17.50 -3.64 -16.32
N ASN A 50 16.68 -3.26 -17.28
CA ASN A 50 15.78 -4.20 -17.96
C ASN A 50 16.57 -5.29 -18.69
N GLY A 51 16.13 -6.53 -18.57
CA GLY A 51 16.79 -7.69 -19.16
C GLY A 51 17.81 -8.39 -18.25
N HIS A 52 18.16 -7.79 -17.11
CA HIS A 52 19.05 -8.44 -16.15
C HIS A 52 18.34 -9.61 -15.44
N LEU A 53 19.11 -10.67 -15.17
CA LEU A 53 18.71 -11.72 -14.24
C LEU A 53 19.00 -11.25 -12.82
N LEU A 54 17.96 -11.17 -12.02
CA LEU A 54 18.03 -10.68 -10.64
C LEU A 54 17.95 -11.84 -9.66
N THR A 55 18.77 -11.79 -8.62
CA THR A 55 18.71 -12.68 -7.47
C THR A 55 18.31 -11.85 -6.26
N VAL A 56 17.20 -12.24 -5.62
CA VAL A 56 16.61 -11.47 -4.51
C VAL A 56 16.26 -12.37 -3.32
N ASN A 57 16.31 -11.77 -2.13
CA ASN A 57 15.57 -12.25 -0.97
C ASN A 57 14.33 -11.39 -0.78
N TYR A 58 13.22 -11.98 -0.36
CA TYR A 58 12.00 -11.23 -0.13
C TYR A 58 11.15 -11.80 0.99
N THR A 59 10.30 -10.94 1.53
CA THR A 59 9.18 -11.32 2.38
C THR A 59 7.97 -10.49 1.97
N GLY A 60 6.80 -11.12 1.90
CA GLY A 60 5.53 -10.51 1.54
C GLY A 60 4.50 -10.63 2.65
N TRP A 61 3.82 -9.52 2.94
CA TRP A 61 2.73 -9.41 3.91
C TRP A 61 1.49 -8.86 3.24
N TYR A 62 0.32 -9.19 3.77
CA TYR A 62 -0.88 -8.42 3.48
C TYR A 62 -0.69 -7.01 4.02
N TYR A 63 -1.03 -6.00 3.23
CA TYR A 63 -0.99 -4.62 3.69
C TYR A 63 -2.01 -4.39 4.80
N ASN A 64 -1.60 -3.75 5.87
CA ASN A 64 -2.47 -3.39 6.99
C ASN A 64 -2.31 -1.90 7.34
N ALA A 65 -3.29 -1.09 6.95
CA ALA A 65 -3.25 0.35 7.19
C ALA A 65 -3.20 0.73 8.69
N SER A 66 -3.66 -0.15 9.57
CA SER A 66 -3.70 0.08 11.02
C SER A 66 -2.40 -0.29 11.75
N ALA A 67 -1.52 -1.04 11.10
CA ALA A 67 -0.22 -1.39 11.69
C ALA A 67 0.79 -0.26 11.47
N THR A 68 1.67 -0.03 12.45
CA THR A 68 2.67 1.05 12.41
C THR A 68 3.62 0.92 11.22
N ASP A 69 3.96 -0.31 10.86
CA ASP A 69 4.83 -0.63 9.72
C ASP A 69 4.04 -1.10 8.49
N HIS A 70 2.72 -1.02 8.55
CA HIS A 70 1.76 -1.49 7.55
C HIS A 70 1.83 -2.99 7.21
N LYS A 71 2.51 -3.78 8.03
CA LYS A 71 2.60 -5.23 7.88
C LYS A 71 1.43 -5.93 8.57
N GLY A 72 0.66 -6.65 7.78
CA GLY A 72 -0.31 -7.63 8.26
C GLY A 72 0.33 -9.02 8.34
N PRO A 73 -0.46 -10.07 8.30
CA PRO A 73 0.05 -11.44 8.24
C PRO A 73 0.98 -11.66 7.05
N GLU A 74 2.09 -12.36 7.27
CA GLU A 74 2.98 -12.82 6.21
C GLU A 74 2.28 -13.89 5.37
N PHE A 75 2.40 -13.81 4.06
CA PHE A 75 1.83 -14.82 3.16
C PHE A 75 2.89 -15.59 2.37
N ASP A 76 4.07 -15.01 2.18
CA ASP A 76 5.18 -15.67 1.50
C ASP A 76 6.54 -15.06 1.86
N SER A 77 7.58 -15.89 1.84
CA SER A 77 8.96 -15.50 2.04
C SER A 77 9.87 -16.57 1.45
N ASN A 78 11.04 -16.19 0.94
CA ASN A 78 12.06 -17.15 0.56
C ASN A 78 13.10 -17.39 1.67
N ALA A 79 12.91 -16.85 2.85
CA ALA A 79 13.80 -17.09 3.99
C ALA A 79 13.89 -18.60 4.28
N GLY A 80 15.13 -19.12 4.34
CA GLY A 80 15.40 -20.53 4.55
C GLY A 80 15.15 -21.46 3.35
N ARG A 81 14.69 -20.90 2.21
CA ARG A 81 14.46 -21.68 0.96
C ARG A 81 15.46 -21.37 -0.16
N GLY A 82 16.37 -20.45 0.07
CA GLY A 82 17.32 -19.94 -0.90
C GLY A 82 16.79 -18.75 -1.72
N PRO A 83 17.70 -18.05 -2.41
CA PRO A 83 17.34 -16.86 -3.17
C PRO A 83 16.36 -17.17 -4.31
N PHE A 84 15.55 -16.18 -4.64
CA PHE A 84 14.64 -16.23 -5.78
C PHE A 84 15.26 -15.47 -6.95
N THR A 85 15.19 -16.05 -8.15
CA THR A 85 15.72 -15.44 -9.37
C THR A 85 14.63 -15.21 -10.40
N PHE A 86 14.71 -14.10 -11.11
CA PHE A 86 13.82 -13.76 -12.23
C PHE A 86 14.49 -12.77 -13.18
N THR A 87 14.05 -12.74 -14.43
CA THR A 87 14.52 -11.76 -15.43
C THR A 87 13.64 -10.53 -15.42
N LEU A 88 14.21 -9.36 -15.20
CA LEU A 88 13.46 -8.11 -15.21
C LEU A 88 12.95 -7.80 -16.61
N GLY A 89 11.65 -7.54 -16.72
CA GLY A 89 10.98 -7.31 -18.00
C GLY A 89 10.51 -8.59 -18.69
N GLY A 90 10.78 -9.76 -18.10
CA GLY A 90 10.36 -11.07 -18.62
C GLY A 90 8.89 -11.45 -18.32
N GLY A 91 8.19 -10.65 -17.50
CA GLY A 91 6.82 -10.97 -17.07
C GLY A 91 6.72 -12.15 -16.10
N GLU A 92 7.83 -12.52 -15.46
CA GLU A 92 7.90 -13.66 -14.53
C GLU A 92 7.36 -13.30 -13.14
N VAL A 93 7.26 -12.01 -12.83
CA VAL A 93 6.78 -11.47 -11.55
C VAL A 93 5.67 -10.46 -11.78
N ILE A 94 4.96 -10.11 -10.71
CA ILE A 94 3.90 -9.11 -10.78
C ILE A 94 4.45 -7.73 -11.22
N LYS A 95 3.58 -6.94 -11.85
CA LYS A 95 3.97 -5.62 -12.39
C LYS A 95 4.54 -4.68 -11.33
N GLY A 96 4.01 -4.75 -10.10
CA GLY A 96 4.53 -3.97 -8.98
C GLY A 96 5.99 -4.28 -8.64
N TRP A 97 6.42 -5.51 -8.84
CA TRP A 97 7.83 -5.90 -8.69
C TRP A 97 8.68 -5.39 -9.84
N GLU A 98 8.24 -5.61 -11.09
CA GLU A 98 9.00 -5.18 -12.26
C GLU A 98 9.33 -3.69 -12.22
N GLN A 99 8.33 -2.84 -11.94
CA GLN A 99 8.59 -1.41 -11.80
C GLN A 99 9.30 -1.05 -10.50
N GLY A 100 9.08 -1.81 -9.43
CA GLY A 100 9.62 -1.53 -8.09
C GLY A 100 11.10 -1.83 -7.92
N VAL A 101 11.61 -2.88 -8.57
CA VAL A 101 13.04 -3.23 -8.48
C VAL A 101 13.90 -2.46 -9.47
N THR A 102 13.29 -1.86 -10.48
CA THR A 102 14.00 -1.01 -11.44
C THR A 102 14.72 0.12 -10.70
N GLY A 103 15.99 0.33 -11.04
CA GLY A 103 16.82 1.35 -10.41
C GLY A 103 17.36 1.02 -9.02
N MET A 104 17.13 -0.19 -8.52
CA MET A 104 17.86 -0.69 -7.33
C MET A 104 19.33 -0.96 -7.66
N ARG A 105 20.13 -1.06 -6.61
CA ARG A 105 21.51 -1.56 -6.71
C ARG A 105 21.72 -2.75 -5.80
N VAL A 106 22.60 -3.64 -6.18
CA VAL A 106 22.99 -4.80 -5.36
C VAL A 106 23.37 -4.34 -3.95
N GLY A 107 22.86 -5.04 -2.95
CA GLY A 107 22.95 -4.71 -1.54
C GLY A 107 21.82 -3.81 -1.03
N GLY A 108 20.96 -3.31 -1.90
CA GLY A 108 19.80 -2.51 -1.54
C GLY A 108 18.65 -3.35 -0.97
N VAL A 109 17.85 -2.72 -0.12
CA VAL A 109 16.57 -3.25 0.36
C VAL A 109 15.49 -2.23 0.08
N ARG A 110 14.43 -2.63 -0.61
CA ARG A 110 13.32 -1.76 -0.96
C ARG A 110 12.01 -2.36 -0.49
N ARG A 111 11.19 -1.50 0.10
CA ARG A 111 9.80 -1.81 0.42
C ARG A 111 8.90 -1.39 -0.73
N LEU A 112 7.99 -2.27 -1.12
CA LEU A 112 6.96 -2.01 -2.12
C LEU A 112 5.59 -2.19 -1.50
N VAL A 113 4.68 -1.23 -1.73
CA VAL A 113 3.25 -1.40 -1.52
C VAL A 113 2.61 -1.59 -2.88
N VAL A 114 1.97 -2.72 -3.08
CA VAL A 114 1.47 -3.15 -4.39
C VAL A 114 -0.05 -3.31 -4.33
N PRO A 115 -0.80 -2.37 -4.96
CA PRO A 115 -2.25 -2.51 -5.08
C PRO A 115 -2.63 -3.68 -5.99
N PRO A 116 -3.88 -4.16 -5.94
CA PRO A 116 -4.33 -5.28 -6.76
C PRO A 116 -4.08 -5.11 -8.25
N SER A 117 -4.20 -3.89 -8.78
CA SER A 117 -3.98 -3.58 -10.20
C SER A 117 -2.56 -3.84 -10.70
N LEU A 118 -1.59 -3.84 -9.80
CA LEU A 118 -0.18 -4.15 -10.07
C LEU A 118 0.28 -5.46 -9.42
N GLY A 119 -0.63 -6.15 -8.75
CA GLY A 119 -0.44 -7.44 -8.12
C GLY A 119 -1.26 -8.54 -8.79
N TYR A 120 -2.09 -9.23 -8.02
CA TYR A 120 -2.87 -10.38 -8.49
C TYR A 120 -4.32 -10.03 -8.88
N GLY A 121 -4.73 -8.77 -8.78
CA GLY A 121 -6.02 -8.28 -9.25
C GLY A 121 -7.21 -8.81 -8.45
N SER A 122 -8.30 -9.03 -9.15
CA SER A 122 -9.59 -9.46 -8.58
C SER A 122 -9.77 -10.99 -8.50
N VAL A 123 -8.73 -11.75 -8.80
CA VAL A 123 -8.74 -13.22 -8.78
C VAL A 123 -7.90 -13.71 -7.59
N ARG A 124 -8.37 -14.78 -6.94
CA ARG A 124 -7.58 -15.45 -5.89
C ARG A 124 -6.35 -16.12 -6.52
N TYR A 125 -5.21 -15.93 -5.86
CA TYR A 125 -3.96 -16.58 -6.24
C TYR A 125 -3.33 -17.25 -5.01
N GLY A 126 -3.40 -18.56 -4.92
CA GLY A 126 -2.94 -19.31 -3.75
C GLY A 126 -3.58 -18.79 -2.46
N PRO A 127 -2.78 -18.40 -1.45
CA PRO A 127 -3.28 -17.82 -0.21
C PRO A 127 -3.80 -16.39 -0.36
N ILE A 128 -3.45 -15.69 -1.46
CA ILE A 128 -3.78 -14.28 -1.68
C ILE A 128 -5.23 -14.15 -2.12
N PRO A 129 -6.09 -13.44 -1.34
CA PRO A 129 -7.48 -13.23 -1.71
C PRO A 129 -7.62 -12.23 -2.86
N PRO A 130 -8.79 -12.19 -3.52
CA PRO A 130 -9.10 -11.16 -4.50
C PRO A 130 -8.95 -9.75 -3.93
N ASN A 131 -8.47 -8.81 -4.74
CA ASN A 131 -8.33 -7.40 -4.40
C ASN A 131 -7.43 -7.11 -3.18
N ALA A 132 -6.43 -7.97 -2.93
CA ALA A 132 -5.47 -7.75 -1.87
C ALA A 132 -4.43 -6.71 -2.25
N THR A 133 -4.21 -5.74 -1.37
CA THR A 133 -3.02 -4.90 -1.39
C THR A 133 -1.91 -5.61 -0.62
N LEU A 134 -0.74 -5.67 -1.21
CA LEU A 134 0.40 -6.42 -0.69
C LEU A 134 1.54 -5.48 -0.32
N LEU A 135 2.32 -5.88 0.68
CA LEU A 135 3.55 -5.22 1.05
C LEU A 135 4.70 -6.20 0.92
N PHE A 136 5.76 -5.79 0.24
CA PHE A 136 6.98 -6.59 0.11
C PHE A 136 8.19 -5.82 0.62
N GLU A 137 9.12 -6.54 1.19
CA GLU A 137 10.49 -6.07 1.37
C GLU A 137 11.40 -6.97 0.54
N ILE A 138 12.14 -6.36 -0.37
CA ILE A 138 12.97 -7.06 -1.36
C ILE A 138 14.41 -6.60 -1.17
N GLU A 139 15.29 -7.54 -0.93
CA GLU A 139 16.73 -7.34 -0.92
C GLU A 139 17.33 -7.83 -2.24
N LEU A 140 18.04 -6.97 -2.93
CA LEU A 140 18.74 -7.33 -4.16
C LEU A 140 20.12 -7.88 -3.83
N VAL A 141 20.31 -9.17 -4.11
CA VAL A 141 21.53 -9.90 -3.76
C VAL A 141 22.52 -9.87 -4.90
N GLU A 142 22.08 -10.09 -6.14
CA GLU A 142 22.93 -10.21 -7.32
C GLU A 142 22.19 -9.75 -8.58
N VAL A 143 22.96 -9.27 -9.53
CA VAL A 143 22.52 -8.88 -10.89
C VAL A 143 23.47 -9.51 -11.90
N GLN A 144 22.92 -10.25 -12.87
CA GLN A 144 23.63 -10.88 -13.99
C GLN A 144 23.08 -10.43 -15.33
#